data_864568a77a9f7e70d6d68d5b5211ea94
#
_entry.id   864568a77a9f7e70d6d68d5b5211ea94
#
_cell.length_a   1.000
_cell.length_b   1.000
_cell.length_c   1.000
_cell.angle_alpha   90.00
_cell.angle_beta   90.00
_cell.angle_gamma   90.00
#
_symmetry.space_group_name_H-M   'P 1'
#
loop_
_entity.id
_entity.type
_entity.pdbx_description
1 polymer ?
#
loop_
_entity_poly.entity_id
_entity_poly.type
_entity_poly.pdbx_seq_one_letter_code
_entity_poly.pdbx_strand_id
1 'polypeptide(L)'
;YALNTVPFSIGYSCSLISSNTAATIADGLGANQAGATTVSNISSNETGNITSIEVTVNVNHSWIGDLVIALVHPDGTSINLWNRTCNNPQYGNINVTFKDGSGAIVCGSPTSGTYSPVQALAPFIGKPKSGNWTLRVTDFYNGDTGILNSWSVNFGCTLGNEEFETLQSFIVYPNPNKGNFTVSFDNPTDEMVTISVVDMRGRKIFENNYQSGSTFNQNIQLENAQSGVYLLNLTNGDRKEVKRIIVE
;
A
#
# COMPACT_ATOMS: atom_id res chain seq x y z
N TYR A 1 24.25 -31.09 -1.25
CA TYR A 1 23.60 -30.34 -0.18
C TYR A 1 22.79 -29.22 -0.86
N ALA A 2 21.47 -29.40 -0.94
CA ALA A 2 20.57 -28.33 -1.42
C ALA A 2 20.40 -27.33 -0.27
N LEU A 3 20.86 -26.09 -0.48
CA LEU A 3 20.54 -24.96 0.37
C LEU A 3 19.04 -24.69 0.24
N ASN A 4 18.29 -25.06 1.28
CA ASN A 4 16.87 -24.69 1.37
C ASN A 4 16.83 -23.20 1.73
N THR A 5 16.83 -22.34 0.69
CA THR A 5 16.62 -20.91 0.86
C THR A 5 15.15 -20.73 1.23
N VAL A 6 14.86 -20.47 2.49
CA VAL A 6 13.56 -19.92 2.89
C VAL A 6 13.44 -18.57 2.17
N PRO A 7 12.46 -18.37 1.29
CA PRO A 7 12.30 -17.08 0.64
C PRO A 7 11.95 -16.04 1.72
N PHE A 8 12.87 -15.11 1.94
CA PHE A 8 12.59 -13.91 2.71
C PHE A 8 11.69 -13.04 1.83
N SER A 9 10.40 -13.07 2.10
CA SER A 9 9.43 -12.19 1.43
C SER A 9 9.33 -10.90 2.23
N ILE A 10 9.91 -9.82 1.70
CA ILE A 10 9.59 -8.48 2.18
C ILE A 10 8.22 -8.15 1.60
N GLY A 11 7.18 -8.21 2.43
CA GLY A 11 5.84 -7.80 2.03
C GLY A 11 5.83 -6.29 1.77
N TYR A 12 5.60 -5.89 0.52
CA TYR A 12 5.23 -4.51 0.20
C TYR A 12 3.70 -4.43 0.25
N SER A 13 3.16 -3.58 1.10
CA SER A 13 1.76 -3.19 1.03
C SER A 13 1.66 -1.93 0.18
N CYS A 14 1.11 -2.06 -1.02
CA CYS A 14 0.87 -0.96 -1.94
C CYS A 14 -0.60 -0.57 -1.87
N SER A 15 -0.88 0.67 -1.47
CA SER A 15 -2.24 1.19 -1.40
C SER A 15 -2.62 1.82 -2.73
N LEU A 16 -3.48 1.16 -3.50
CA LEU A 16 -4.00 1.64 -4.78
C LEU A 16 -5.53 1.64 -4.73
N ILE A 17 -6.13 2.80 -4.98
CA ILE A 17 -7.56 2.94 -5.19
C ILE A 17 -7.84 3.33 -6.64
N SER A 18 -8.89 2.79 -7.26
CA SER A 18 -9.17 3.04 -8.68
C SER A 18 -10.66 3.05 -9.01
N SER A 19 -11.01 3.76 -10.08
CA SER A 19 -12.31 3.73 -10.73
C SER A 19 -12.14 3.47 -12.23
N ASN A 20 -12.80 2.44 -12.73
CA ASN A 20 -12.90 2.12 -14.15
C ASN A 20 -14.31 2.42 -14.67
N THR A 21 -15.11 3.18 -13.93
CA THR A 21 -16.45 3.61 -14.37
C THR A 21 -16.28 4.79 -15.29
N ALA A 22 -16.61 4.57 -16.57
CA ALA A 22 -16.52 5.62 -17.56
C ALA A 22 -17.58 6.71 -17.29
N ALA A 23 -17.18 7.98 -17.49
CA ALA A 23 -18.05 9.14 -17.34
C ALA A 23 -17.89 10.09 -18.53
N THR A 24 -19.00 10.51 -19.13
CA THR A 24 -18.99 11.49 -20.22
C THR A 24 -18.52 12.85 -19.71
N ILE A 25 -17.58 13.47 -20.42
CA ILE A 25 -17.18 14.85 -20.18
C ILE A 25 -18.16 15.76 -20.93
N ALA A 26 -18.79 16.64 -20.18
CA ALA A 26 -19.72 17.61 -20.77
C ALA A 26 -18.93 18.66 -21.56
N ASP A 27 -19.40 18.96 -22.79
CA ASP A 27 -18.83 20.00 -23.67
C ASP A 27 -18.84 21.38 -23.00
N GLY A 28 -17.87 22.20 -23.30
CA GLY A 28 -17.83 23.61 -22.89
C GLY A 28 -18.99 24.40 -23.48
N LEU A 29 -19.34 25.53 -22.88
CA LEU A 29 -20.47 26.37 -23.32
C LEU A 29 -20.06 27.34 -24.43
N GLY A 30 -18.77 27.53 -24.65
CA GLY A 30 -18.19 28.46 -25.62
C GLY A 30 -16.71 28.68 -25.38
N ALA A 31 -16.10 29.60 -26.11
CA ALA A 31 -14.70 29.95 -25.96
C ALA A 31 -14.39 30.42 -24.51
N ASN A 32 -13.57 29.68 -23.79
CA ASN A 32 -13.23 29.91 -22.38
C ASN A 32 -14.43 29.86 -21.42
N GLN A 33 -15.51 29.18 -21.78
CA GLN A 33 -16.67 29.00 -20.94
C GLN A 33 -16.82 27.55 -20.51
N ALA A 34 -16.71 27.34 -19.21
CA ALA A 34 -16.79 26.01 -18.64
C ALA A 34 -18.12 25.31 -18.92
N GLY A 35 -18.06 24.09 -19.38
CA GLY A 35 -19.18 23.15 -19.36
C GLY A 35 -19.47 22.66 -17.94
N ALA A 36 -20.43 21.77 -17.83
CA ALA A 36 -20.70 21.09 -16.55
C ALA A 36 -19.50 20.23 -16.14
N THR A 37 -19.06 20.37 -14.91
CA THR A 37 -17.97 19.55 -14.38
C THR A 37 -18.39 18.11 -14.23
N THR A 38 -17.68 17.21 -14.89
CA THR A 38 -17.80 15.77 -14.70
C THR A 38 -17.08 15.38 -13.40
N VAL A 39 -17.78 14.66 -12.55
CA VAL A 39 -17.31 14.25 -11.22
C VAL A 39 -17.26 12.73 -11.13
N SER A 40 -16.12 12.19 -10.72
CA SER A 40 -15.93 10.77 -10.43
C SER A 40 -15.35 10.60 -9.04
N ASN A 41 -15.88 9.64 -8.28
CA ASN A 41 -15.52 9.44 -6.89
C ASN A 41 -14.92 8.03 -6.67
N ILE A 42 -13.96 7.94 -5.75
CA ILE A 42 -13.42 6.68 -5.22
C ILE A 42 -13.47 6.77 -3.70
N SER A 43 -14.14 5.81 -3.05
CA SER A 43 -14.09 5.67 -1.61
C SER A 43 -12.87 4.85 -1.21
N SER A 44 -12.06 5.39 -0.31
CA SER A 44 -10.87 4.74 0.24
C SER A 44 -11.08 4.36 1.70
N ASN A 45 -10.84 3.10 2.02
CA ASN A 45 -10.78 2.60 3.40
C ASN A 45 -9.32 2.39 3.87
N GLU A 46 -8.35 2.85 3.08
CA GLU A 46 -6.93 2.75 3.40
C GLU A 46 -6.61 3.52 4.69
N THR A 47 -5.85 2.90 5.56
CA THR A 47 -5.46 3.49 6.84
C THR A 47 -4.14 4.26 6.75
N GLY A 48 -3.89 5.11 7.74
CA GLY A 48 -2.66 5.90 7.85
C GLY A 48 -2.64 7.15 6.97
N ASN A 49 -1.50 7.84 6.99
CA ASN A 49 -1.30 9.09 6.29
C ASN A 49 -0.52 8.89 4.98
N ILE A 50 -0.72 9.79 4.05
CA ILE A 50 -0.06 9.82 2.75
C ILE A 50 1.42 10.19 2.94
N THR A 51 2.32 9.30 2.54
CA THR A 51 3.78 9.54 2.53
C THR A 51 4.30 9.79 1.12
N SER A 52 3.62 9.24 0.11
CA SER A 52 3.85 9.49 -1.31
C SER A 52 2.51 9.35 -2.05
N ILE A 53 2.37 9.99 -3.19
CA ILE A 53 1.15 9.94 -4.00
C ILE A 53 1.48 10.04 -5.48
N GLU A 54 0.83 9.19 -6.26
CA GLU A 54 0.81 9.24 -7.72
C GLU A 54 -0.65 9.14 -8.19
N VAL A 55 -0.99 9.82 -9.26
CA VAL A 55 -2.36 9.84 -9.79
C VAL A 55 -2.32 9.50 -11.27
N THR A 56 -2.98 8.42 -11.66
CA THR A 56 -3.11 8.05 -13.08
C THR A 56 -4.48 8.46 -13.59
N VAL A 57 -4.51 9.09 -14.76
CA VAL A 57 -5.76 9.53 -15.40
C VAL A 57 -5.75 9.06 -16.87
N ASN A 58 -6.86 8.44 -17.27
CA ASN A 58 -7.11 8.04 -18.65
C ASN A 58 -8.38 8.73 -19.17
N VAL A 59 -8.20 9.59 -20.15
CA VAL A 59 -9.26 10.37 -20.80
C VAL A 59 -9.15 10.25 -22.31
N ASN A 60 -10.26 9.94 -22.97
CA ASN A 60 -10.43 10.15 -24.39
C ASN A 60 -11.09 11.51 -24.62
N HIS A 61 -10.45 12.39 -25.37
CA HIS A 61 -10.98 13.71 -25.73
C HIS A 61 -10.35 14.18 -27.03
N SER A 62 -11.12 14.84 -27.88
CA SER A 62 -10.63 15.32 -29.18
C SER A 62 -9.66 16.49 -29.05
N TRP A 63 -9.78 17.30 -27.98
CA TRP A 63 -8.91 18.46 -27.74
C TRP A 63 -8.57 18.59 -26.24
N ILE A 64 -7.49 17.97 -25.82
CA ILE A 64 -7.08 17.94 -24.39
C ILE A 64 -6.64 19.30 -23.83
N GLY A 65 -6.36 20.26 -24.71
CA GLY A 65 -6.02 21.64 -24.33
C GLY A 65 -7.17 22.45 -23.75
N ASP A 66 -8.40 21.95 -23.83
CA ASP A 66 -9.58 22.62 -23.26
C ASP A 66 -9.92 22.09 -21.88
N LEU A 67 -9.29 21.00 -21.46
CA LEU A 67 -9.59 20.33 -20.20
C LEU A 67 -8.85 20.95 -19.01
N VAL A 68 -9.59 21.04 -17.91
CA VAL A 68 -9.04 21.20 -16.55
C VAL A 68 -9.37 19.94 -15.76
N ILE A 69 -8.35 19.28 -15.19
CA ILE A 69 -8.50 18.08 -14.38
C ILE A 69 -7.95 18.37 -12.98
N ALA A 70 -8.79 18.20 -11.96
CA ALA A 70 -8.43 18.44 -10.57
C ALA A 70 -8.71 17.22 -9.70
N LEU A 71 -7.79 16.89 -8.82
CA LEU A 71 -7.98 15.92 -7.75
C LEU A 71 -8.35 16.62 -6.46
N VAL A 72 -9.39 16.12 -5.80
CA VAL A 72 -9.88 16.65 -4.53
C VAL A 72 -9.77 15.59 -3.45
N HIS A 73 -9.05 15.91 -2.39
CA HIS A 73 -8.93 15.12 -1.18
C HIS A 73 -10.24 15.14 -0.37
N PRO A 74 -10.54 14.13 0.47
CA PRO A 74 -11.73 14.10 1.32
C PRO A 74 -11.93 15.33 2.24
N ASP A 75 -10.86 16.04 2.61
CA ASP A 75 -10.94 17.28 3.40
C ASP A 75 -11.26 18.53 2.58
N GLY A 76 -11.45 18.40 1.26
CA GLY A 76 -11.74 19.48 0.33
C GLY A 76 -10.51 20.13 -0.31
N THR A 77 -9.28 19.77 0.06
CA THR A 77 -8.07 20.24 -0.64
C THR A 77 -8.10 19.81 -2.09
N SER A 78 -7.91 20.76 -3.02
CA SER A 78 -7.98 20.53 -4.46
C SER A 78 -6.67 20.93 -5.14
N ILE A 79 -6.17 20.06 -6.04
CA ILE A 79 -4.96 20.25 -6.83
C ILE A 79 -5.27 20.07 -8.30
N ASN A 80 -4.90 21.02 -9.14
CA ASN A 80 -4.98 20.88 -10.60
C ASN A 80 -3.84 19.99 -11.10
N LEU A 81 -4.21 18.84 -11.62
CA LEU A 81 -3.28 17.89 -12.29
C LEU A 81 -2.96 18.36 -13.70
N TRP A 82 -4.00 18.82 -14.42
CA TRP A 82 -3.98 19.29 -15.78
C TRP A 82 -4.74 20.62 -15.88
N ASN A 83 -4.21 21.59 -16.56
CA ASN A 83 -4.88 22.89 -16.73
C ASN A 83 -4.64 23.42 -18.14
N ARG A 84 -5.50 23.01 -19.05
CA ARG A 84 -5.48 23.43 -20.45
C ARG A 84 -4.09 23.30 -21.10
N THR A 85 -3.40 22.23 -20.74
CA THR A 85 -2.07 21.91 -21.24
C THR A 85 -2.18 21.22 -22.59
N CYS A 86 -1.14 21.33 -23.43
CA CYS A 86 -1.15 20.76 -24.79
C CYS A 86 -2.25 21.33 -25.69
N ASN A 87 -2.40 22.63 -25.66
CA ASN A 87 -3.42 23.34 -26.45
C ASN A 87 -3.03 23.40 -27.95
N ASN A 88 -3.25 22.30 -28.67
CA ASN A 88 -3.06 22.18 -30.10
C ASN A 88 -3.97 21.08 -30.65
N PRO A 89 -4.65 21.29 -31.81
CA PRO A 89 -5.64 20.34 -32.36
C PRO A 89 -5.10 18.95 -32.70
N GLN A 90 -3.79 18.82 -32.80
CA GLN A 90 -3.17 17.50 -33.05
C GLN A 90 -3.07 16.61 -31.78
N TYR A 91 -3.31 17.17 -30.59
CA TYR A 91 -3.17 16.43 -29.34
C TYR A 91 -4.54 16.05 -28.80
N GLY A 92 -4.81 14.76 -28.82
CA GLY A 92 -6.00 14.14 -28.23
C GLY A 92 -5.58 13.07 -27.21
N ASN A 93 -6.48 12.74 -26.32
CA ASN A 93 -6.39 11.68 -25.32
C ASN A 93 -5.25 11.88 -24.30
N ILE A 94 -5.54 11.53 -23.06
CA ILE A 94 -4.62 11.56 -21.93
C ILE A 94 -4.49 10.16 -21.36
N ASN A 95 -3.28 9.67 -21.17
CA ASN A 95 -2.96 8.47 -20.39
C ASN A 95 -1.71 8.75 -19.56
N VAL A 96 -1.86 9.54 -18.52
CA VAL A 96 -0.77 10.16 -17.76
C VAL A 96 -0.81 9.72 -16.32
N THR A 97 0.37 9.40 -15.78
CA THR A 97 0.60 9.30 -14.34
C THR A 97 1.24 10.61 -13.86
N PHE A 98 0.59 11.28 -12.94
CA PHE A 98 1.09 12.49 -12.29
C PHE A 98 1.87 12.13 -11.04
N LYS A 99 3.12 12.62 -10.96
CA LYS A 99 4.04 12.41 -9.86
C LYS A 99 4.97 13.62 -9.73
N ASP A 100 5.08 14.17 -8.52
CA ASP A 100 5.98 15.29 -8.28
C ASP A 100 7.43 14.94 -8.64
N GLY A 101 8.13 15.88 -9.28
CA GLY A 101 9.53 15.71 -9.67
C GLY A 101 9.79 14.88 -10.94
N SER A 102 8.75 14.50 -11.69
CA SER A 102 8.89 13.66 -12.92
C SER A 102 9.15 14.43 -14.20
N GLY A 103 9.39 15.73 -14.13
CA GLY A 103 9.60 16.55 -15.31
C GLY A 103 8.29 17.12 -15.90
N ALA A 104 8.43 17.99 -16.91
CA ALA A 104 7.32 18.67 -17.56
C ALA A 104 6.55 17.74 -18.49
N ILE A 105 5.25 18.02 -18.68
CA ILE A 105 4.39 17.28 -19.60
C ILE A 105 4.92 17.43 -21.03
N VAL A 106 5.09 16.30 -21.72
CA VAL A 106 5.42 16.22 -23.14
C VAL A 106 4.16 15.85 -23.91
N CYS A 107 3.70 16.78 -24.74
CA CYS A 107 2.45 16.62 -25.50
C CYS A 107 2.58 15.57 -26.60
N GLY A 108 1.52 14.80 -26.80
CA GLY A 108 1.42 13.73 -27.81
C GLY A 108 -0.03 13.37 -28.12
N SER A 109 -0.26 12.38 -28.95
CA SER A 109 -1.59 11.82 -29.22
C SER A 109 -1.52 10.27 -29.26
N PRO A 110 -1.81 9.61 -28.11
CA PRO A 110 -2.16 10.17 -26.79
C PRO A 110 -0.96 10.86 -26.11
N THR A 111 -1.24 11.85 -25.25
CA THR A 111 -0.26 12.31 -24.28
C THR A 111 -0.13 11.24 -23.20
N SER A 112 1.03 10.60 -23.10
CA SER A 112 1.25 9.45 -22.21
C SER A 112 2.62 9.50 -21.55
N GLY A 113 2.71 8.95 -20.35
CA GLY A 113 3.94 8.90 -19.55
C GLY A 113 3.72 9.32 -18.09
N THR A 114 4.85 9.55 -17.40
CA THR A 114 4.84 10.05 -16.01
C THR A 114 5.40 11.47 -15.99
N TYR A 115 4.62 12.41 -15.47
CA TYR A 115 4.94 13.83 -15.48
C TYR A 115 4.58 14.50 -14.15
N SER A 116 5.21 15.63 -13.87
CA SER A 116 4.77 16.50 -12.79
C SER A 116 3.41 17.13 -13.14
N PRO A 117 2.45 17.17 -12.21
CA PRO A 117 1.20 17.88 -12.41
C PRO A 117 1.42 19.40 -12.48
N VAL A 118 0.44 20.12 -12.97
CA VAL A 118 0.50 21.61 -13.02
C VAL A 118 0.65 22.23 -11.65
N GLN A 119 0.00 21.65 -10.65
CA GLN A 119 0.19 22.00 -9.24
C GLN A 119 0.72 20.78 -8.49
N ALA A 120 1.73 20.96 -7.65
CA ALA A 120 2.35 19.88 -6.91
C ALA A 120 1.36 19.12 -6.02
N LEU A 121 1.56 17.80 -5.89
CA LEU A 121 0.77 16.92 -5.02
C LEU A 121 1.18 17.04 -3.54
N ALA A 122 2.27 17.72 -3.24
CA ALA A 122 2.82 17.90 -1.90
C ALA A 122 1.78 18.32 -0.83
N PRO A 123 0.73 19.15 -1.11
CA PRO A 123 -0.31 19.47 -0.14
C PRO A 123 -1.14 18.27 0.36
N PHE A 124 -1.06 17.13 -0.29
CA PHE A 124 -1.71 15.91 0.18
C PHE A 124 -0.85 15.11 1.17
N ILE A 125 0.46 15.32 1.19
CA ILE A 125 1.38 14.60 2.09
C ILE A 125 1.05 14.89 3.56
N GLY A 126 1.01 13.83 4.36
CA GLY A 126 0.63 13.89 5.78
C GLY A 126 -0.87 13.83 6.05
N LYS A 127 -1.73 13.93 5.02
CA LYS A 127 -3.19 13.79 5.16
C LYS A 127 -3.62 12.33 5.19
N PRO A 128 -4.81 12.00 5.77
CA PRO A 128 -5.34 10.64 5.77
C PRO A 128 -5.56 10.10 4.35
N LYS A 129 -5.29 8.82 4.14
CA LYS A 129 -5.60 8.13 2.88
C LYS A 129 -7.10 7.83 2.73
N SER A 130 -7.80 7.65 3.85
CA SER A 130 -9.21 7.27 3.92
C SER A 130 -10.16 8.41 3.53
N GLY A 131 -11.33 8.02 3.04
CA GLY A 131 -12.41 8.94 2.70
C GLY A 131 -12.75 8.94 1.22
N ASN A 132 -13.57 9.90 0.80
CA ASN A 132 -14.08 9.99 -0.57
C ASN A 132 -13.21 10.94 -1.41
N TRP A 133 -12.38 10.36 -2.27
CA TRP A 133 -11.55 11.07 -3.23
C TRP A 133 -12.36 11.41 -4.46
N THR A 134 -12.17 12.59 -5.01
CA THR A 134 -12.95 13.10 -6.15
C THR A 134 -12.03 13.56 -7.27
N LEU A 135 -12.23 13.04 -8.48
CA LEU A 135 -11.65 13.61 -9.70
C LEU A 135 -12.71 14.48 -10.37
N ARG A 136 -12.33 15.70 -10.73
CA ARG A 136 -13.15 16.64 -11.47
C ARG A 136 -12.53 16.90 -12.84
N VAL A 137 -13.33 16.79 -13.89
CA VAL A 137 -12.92 17.10 -15.26
C VAL A 137 -13.88 18.13 -15.82
N THR A 138 -13.37 19.24 -16.29
CA THR A 138 -14.17 20.34 -16.86
C THR A 138 -13.59 20.72 -18.22
N ASP A 139 -14.44 20.79 -19.23
CA ASP A 139 -14.11 21.30 -20.54
C ASP A 139 -14.43 22.80 -20.62
N PHE A 140 -13.55 23.60 -21.23
CA PHE A 140 -13.65 25.08 -21.31
C PHE A 140 -13.84 25.59 -22.74
N TYR A 141 -14.12 24.70 -23.70
CA TYR A 141 -14.42 25.10 -25.06
C TYR A 141 -15.50 24.23 -25.66
N ASN A 142 -16.34 24.76 -26.52
CA ASN A 142 -17.41 24.02 -27.17
C ASN A 142 -16.97 23.39 -28.50
N GLY A 143 -17.59 22.27 -28.86
CA GLY A 143 -17.41 21.59 -30.13
C GLY A 143 -16.62 20.30 -30.02
N ASP A 144 -16.22 19.93 -28.82
CA ASP A 144 -15.47 18.73 -28.49
C ASP A 144 -16.24 17.81 -27.54
N THR A 145 -15.89 16.54 -27.56
CA THR A 145 -16.51 15.54 -26.68
C THR A 145 -15.45 14.62 -26.09
N GLY A 146 -15.71 14.12 -24.91
CA GLY A 146 -14.80 13.23 -24.25
C GLY A 146 -15.41 12.29 -23.23
N ILE A 147 -14.58 11.35 -22.79
CA ILE A 147 -14.93 10.35 -21.79
C ILE A 147 -13.73 10.22 -20.84
N LEU A 148 -13.97 10.38 -19.56
CA LEU A 148 -13.10 9.89 -18.52
C LEU A 148 -13.26 8.37 -18.46
N ASN A 149 -12.24 7.62 -18.89
CA ASN A 149 -12.30 6.16 -18.92
C ASN A 149 -12.00 5.55 -17.54
N SER A 150 -10.95 6.02 -16.90
CA SER A 150 -10.50 5.53 -15.59
C SER A 150 -9.55 6.51 -14.92
N TRP A 151 -9.42 6.37 -13.61
CA TRP A 151 -8.40 7.02 -12.84
C TRP A 151 -8.07 6.24 -11.57
N SER A 152 -6.89 6.50 -11.02
CA SER A 152 -6.45 5.85 -9.80
C SER A 152 -5.54 6.76 -8.98
N VAL A 153 -5.51 6.49 -7.67
CA VAL A 153 -4.54 7.08 -6.75
C VAL A 153 -3.72 5.97 -6.12
N ASN A 154 -2.41 6.05 -6.29
CA ASN A 154 -1.44 5.18 -5.66
C ASN A 154 -0.75 5.96 -4.52
N PHE A 155 -0.93 5.51 -3.30
CA PHE A 155 -0.31 6.10 -2.10
C PHE A 155 1.10 5.57 -1.82
N GLY A 156 1.70 4.90 -2.82
CA GLY A 156 3.00 4.27 -2.71
C GLY A 156 2.94 2.92 -2.01
N CYS A 157 4.09 2.26 -2.04
CA CYS A 157 4.29 1.03 -1.30
C CYS A 157 5.07 1.37 -0.03
N THR A 158 4.49 1.13 1.11
CA THR A 158 5.26 1.07 2.35
C THR A 158 5.91 -0.32 2.45
N LEU A 159 7.13 -0.38 2.94
CA LEU A 159 7.60 -1.63 3.52
C LEU A 159 6.55 -1.99 4.56
N GLY A 160 5.84 -3.08 4.33
CA GLY A 160 4.92 -3.60 5.32
C GLY A 160 5.74 -3.89 6.58
N ASN A 161 5.75 -2.96 7.50
CA ASN A 161 5.70 -3.37 8.88
C ASN A 161 4.32 -4.02 8.97
N GLU A 162 4.25 -5.31 8.70
CA GLU A 162 3.24 -6.07 9.38
C GLU A 162 3.52 -5.73 10.85
N GLU A 163 2.67 -4.92 11.46
CA GLU A 163 2.58 -4.93 12.91
C GLU A 163 2.17 -6.36 13.20
N PHE A 164 3.18 -7.20 13.44
CA PHE A 164 2.93 -8.49 14.05
C PHE A 164 2.23 -8.14 15.35
N GLU A 165 0.94 -8.42 15.41
CA GLU A 165 0.25 -8.37 16.70
C GLU A 165 1.10 -9.21 17.64
N THR A 166 1.88 -8.53 18.48
CA THR A 166 2.76 -9.19 19.43
C THR A 166 1.85 -10.03 20.34
N LEU A 167 2.20 -11.29 20.50
CA LEU A 167 1.45 -12.17 21.40
C LEU A 167 1.48 -11.54 22.80
N GLN A 168 0.31 -11.16 23.28
CA GLN A 168 0.22 -10.59 24.63
C GLN A 168 0.76 -11.60 25.64
N SER A 169 1.59 -11.11 26.56
CA SER A 169 2.16 -11.93 27.63
C SER A 169 3.10 -13.06 27.18
N PHE A 170 3.69 -12.98 25.97
CA PHE A 170 4.63 -14.01 25.50
C PHE A 170 5.90 -14.02 26.36
N ILE A 171 6.04 -15.04 27.18
CA ILE A 171 7.18 -15.25 28.06
C ILE A 171 7.82 -16.62 27.84
N VAL A 172 9.14 -16.67 28.05
CA VAL A 172 9.94 -17.91 28.06
C VAL A 172 10.74 -17.93 29.34
N TYR A 173 10.52 -18.94 30.17
CA TYR A 173 11.18 -19.04 31.48
C TYR A 173 11.45 -20.48 31.90
N PRO A 174 12.55 -20.74 32.65
CA PRO A 174 13.63 -19.81 32.91
C PRO A 174 14.46 -19.47 31.67
N ASN A 175 15.06 -18.29 31.67
CA ASN A 175 16.05 -17.91 30.66
C ASN A 175 17.11 -17.02 31.32
N PRO A 176 18.35 -17.48 31.59
CA PRO A 176 18.97 -18.75 31.11
C PRO A 176 18.34 -20.04 31.67
N ASN A 177 18.63 -21.19 31.02
CA ASN A 177 18.14 -22.52 31.38
C ASN A 177 19.17 -23.63 31.06
N LYS A 178 18.86 -24.87 31.39
CA LYS A 178 19.68 -26.07 31.09
C LYS A 178 19.09 -26.93 29.98
N GLY A 179 18.52 -26.29 28.93
CA GLY A 179 17.86 -26.99 27.83
C GLY A 179 16.38 -27.30 28.12
N ASN A 180 15.84 -26.85 29.26
CA ASN A 180 14.44 -27.03 29.63
C ASN A 180 13.83 -25.69 30.04
N PHE A 181 12.73 -25.29 29.41
CA PHE A 181 12.06 -24.02 29.62
C PHE A 181 10.57 -24.11 29.26
N THR A 182 9.80 -23.20 29.80
CA THR A 182 8.36 -23.08 29.52
C THR A 182 8.12 -21.92 28.58
N VAL A 183 7.25 -22.14 27.61
CA VAL A 183 6.69 -21.11 26.71
C VAL A 183 5.26 -20.86 27.12
N SER A 184 4.92 -19.59 27.43
CA SER A 184 3.57 -19.21 27.83
C SER A 184 3.15 -17.90 27.18
N PHE A 185 1.88 -17.82 26.74
CA PHE A 185 1.25 -16.61 26.20
C PHE A 185 -0.27 -16.75 26.21
N ASP A 186 -0.95 -15.61 26.16
CA ASP A 186 -2.40 -15.57 25.97
C ASP A 186 -2.73 -15.78 24.49
N ASN A 187 -3.53 -16.80 24.20
CA ASN A 187 -3.93 -17.15 22.83
C ASN A 187 -5.43 -16.95 22.66
N PRO A 188 -5.87 -15.81 22.11
CA PRO A 188 -7.29 -15.53 21.90
C PRO A 188 -7.90 -16.32 20.72
N THR A 189 -7.07 -17.08 19.98
CA THR A 189 -7.51 -17.87 18.83
C THR A 189 -7.23 -19.35 19.10
N ASP A 190 -8.11 -20.24 18.62
CA ASP A 190 -7.91 -21.70 18.71
C ASP A 190 -6.98 -22.24 17.60
N GLU A 191 -6.13 -21.39 17.06
CA GLU A 191 -5.21 -21.76 15.98
C GLU A 191 -4.02 -22.59 16.48
N MET A 192 -3.49 -23.43 15.58
CA MET A 192 -2.34 -24.27 15.85
C MET A 192 -1.09 -23.43 16.14
N VAL A 193 -0.39 -23.77 17.21
CA VAL A 193 0.89 -23.15 17.58
C VAL A 193 2.05 -24.02 17.13
N THR A 194 2.93 -23.48 16.30
CA THR A 194 4.18 -24.12 15.92
C THR A 194 5.33 -23.46 16.67
N ILE A 195 6.11 -24.26 17.40
CA ILE A 195 7.35 -23.84 18.06
C ILE A 195 8.53 -24.51 17.39
N SER A 196 9.50 -23.73 16.95
CA SER A 196 10.80 -24.23 16.49
C SER A 196 11.95 -23.51 17.19
N VAL A 197 13.03 -24.23 17.45
CA VAL A 197 14.25 -23.68 18.04
C VAL A 197 15.41 -23.95 17.10
N VAL A 198 16.16 -22.90 16.79
CA VAL A 198 17.35 -22.98 15.93
C VAL A 198 18.59 -22.49 16.66
N ASP A 199 19.74 -23.04 16.32
CA ASP A 199 21.04 -22.52 16.79
C ASP A 199 21.45 -21.26 15.98
N MET A 200 22.54 -20.61 16.37
CA MET A 200 23.06 -19.42 15.71
C MET A 200 23.54 -19.64 14.25
N ARG A 201 23.60 -20.87 13.78
CA ARG A 201 23.90 -21.24 12.39
C ARG A 201 22.61 -21.51 11.58
N GLY A 202 21.42 -21.34 12.20
CA GLY A 202 20.13 -21.62 11.59
C GLY A 202 19.75 -23.12 11.55
N ARG A 203 20.52 -23.99 12.20
CA ARG A 203 20.20 -25.42 12.25
C ARG A 203 19.04 -25.63 13.24
N LYS A 204 18.00 -26.32 12.80
CA LYS A 204 16.84 -26.67 13.61
C LYS A 204 17.23 -27.71 14.66
N ILE A 205 17.00 -27.39 15.93
CA ILE A 205 17.26 -28.23 17.09
C ILE A 205 15.97 -28.87 17.60
N PHE A 206 14.85 -28.14 17.49
CA PHE A 206 13.55 -28.59 17.93
C PHE A 206 12.45 -28.03 17.03
N GLU A 207 11.39 -28.80 16.80
CA GLU A 207 10.14 -28.33 16.19
C GLU A 207 8.99 -29.21 16.66
N ASN A 208 7.90 -28.58 17.04
CA ASN A 208 6.66 -29.27 17.35
C ASN A 208 5.45 -28.36 17.15
N ASN A 209 4.30 -28.99 16.88
CA ASN A 209 3.01 -28.35 16.70
C ASN A 209 2.10 -28.72 17.89
N TYR A 210 1.40 -27.69 18.39
CA TYR A 210 0.52 -27.84 19.53
C TYR A 210 -0.88 -27.32 19.19
N GLN A 211 -1.90 -28.04 19.59
CA GLN A 211 -3.23 -27.45 19.68
C GLN A 211 -3.30 -26.55 20.89
N SER A 212 -3.92 -25.40 20.75
CA SER A 212 -3.97 -24.40 21.80
C SER A 212 -5.41 -24.02 22.12
N GLY A 213 -5.65 -23.75 23.39
CA GLY A 213 -6.85 -23.07 23.89
C GLY A 213 -6.54 -21.60 24.21
N SER A 214 -7.38 -20.94 25.00
CA SER A 214 -7.27 -19.50 25.34
C SER A 214 -5.96 -19.09 26.04
N THR A 215 -5.21 -20.03 26.56
CA THR A 215 -3.88 -19.81 27.17
C THR A 215 -2.96 -20.95 26.73
N PHE A 216 -1.81 -20.58 26.17
CA PHE A 216 -0.76 -21.52 25.80
C PHE A 216 0.27 -21.62 26.92
N ASN A 217 0.57 -22.83 27.37
CA ASN A 217 1.59 -23.09 28.39
C ASN A 217 2.21 -24.48 28.13
N GLN A 218 3.43 -24.51 27.60
CA GLN A 218 4.11 -25.75 27.23
C GLN A 218 5.55 -25.77 27.72
N ASN A 219 5.94 -26.91 28.31
CA ASN A 219 7.33 -27.17 28.69
C ASN A 219 8.06 -27.76 27.45
N ILE A 220 9.16 -27.13 27.10
CA ILE A 220 10.02 -27.51 25.96
C ILE A 220 11.33 -28.05 26.51
N GLN A 221 11.71 -29.22 26.05
CA GLN A 221 13.00 -29.85 26.37
C GLN A 221 13.82 -30.00 25.09
N LEU A 222 14.99 -29.38 25.07
CA LEU A 222 15.95 -29.52 23.99
C LEU A 222 16.88 -30.70 24.28
N GLU A 223 16.78 -31.75 23.50
CA GLU A 223 17.66 -32.91 23.63
C GLU A 223 19.07 -32.59 23.15
N ASN A 224 20.08 -32.86 23.97
CA ASN A 224 21.51 -32.66 23.65
C ASN A 224 21.88 -31.21 23.25
N ALA A 225 21.16 -30.19 23.73
CA ALA A 225 21.53 -28.82 23.51
C ALA A 225 22.85 -28.50 24.24
N GLN A 226 23.78 -27.89 23.51
CA GLN A 226 25.04 -27.38 24.08
C GLN A 226 24.84 -26.00 24.65
N SER A 227 25.68 -25.61 25.61
CA SER A 227 25.66 -24.23 26.13
C SER A 227 25.85 -23.24 25.00
N GLY A 228 24.96 -22.25 24.94
CA GLY A 228 24.96 -21.27 23.84
C GLY A 228 23.66 -20.49 23.70
N VAL A 229 23.59 -19.69 22.64
CA VAL A 229 22.42 -18.88 22.30
C VAL A 229 21.62 -19.60 21.21
N TYR A 230 20.31 -19.66 21.41
CA TYR A 230 19.34 -20.23 20.49
C TYR A 230 18.24 -19.21 20.20
N LEU A 231 17.58 -19.34 19.06
CA LEU A 231 16.40 -18.58 18.68
C LEU A 231 15.18 -19.48 18.71
N LEU A 232 14.21 -19.14 19.54
CA LEU A 232 12.89 -19.76 19.54
C LEU A 232 12.01 -18.94 18.59
N ASN A 233 11.47 -19.61 17.58
CA ASN A 233 10.46 -19.06 16.67
C ASN A 233 9.11 -19.68 17.05
N LEU A 234 8.11 -18.84 17.24
CA LEU A 234 6.75 -19.22 17.49
C LEU A 234 5.88 -18.71 16.35
N THR A 235 5.01 -19.57 15.82
CA THR A 235 3.99 -19.21 14.81
C THR A 235 2.63 -19.64 15.32
N ASN A 236 1.64 -18.74 15.26
CA ASN A 236 0.24 -18.99 15.62
C ASN A 236 -0.65 -18.27 14.59
N GLY A 237 -1.15 -19.00 13.61
CA GLY A 237 -1.76 -18.43 12.42
C GLY A 237 -0.79 -17.51 11.67
N ASP A 238 -1.20 -16.27 11.43
CA ASP A 238 -0.37 -15.24 10.80
C ASP A 238 0.63 -14.58 11.76
N ARG A 239 0.53 -14.85 13.08
CA ARG A 239 1.40 -14.27 14.10
C ARG A 239 2.71 -15.02 14.19
N LYS A 240 3.83 -14.29 14.26
CA LYS A 240 5.18 -14.85 14.38
C LYS A 240 5.96 -14.06 15.43
N GLU A 241 6.59 -14.78 16.36
CA GLU A 241 7.41 -14.20 17.41
C GLU A 241 8.75 -14.91 17.47
N VAL A 242 9.80 -14.15 17.81
CA VAL A 242 11.15 -14.69 18.01
C VAL A 242 11.68 -14.27 19.37
N LYS A 243 12.11 -15.23 20.17
CA LYS A 243 12.76 -15.00 21.47
C LYS A 243 14.14 -15.62 21.52
N ARG A 244 15.07 -14.90 22.11
CA ARG A 244 16.42 -15.43 22.39
C ARG A 244 16.39 -16.29 23.66
N ILE A 245 16.95 -17.50 23.57
CA ILE A 245 17.11 -18.45 24.69
C ILE A 245 18.61 -18.61 24.95
N ILE A 246 18.99 -18.66 26.20
CA ILE A 246 20.36 -18.93 26.67
C ILE A 246 20.33 -20.27 27.37
N VAL A 247 21.13 -21.23 26.89
CA VAL A 247 21.36 -22.54 27.51
C VAL A 247 22.74 -22.53 28.17
N GLU A 248 22.80 -22.94 29.45
CA GLU A 248 24.02 -22.99 30.28
C GLU A 248 24.41 -24.43 30.65
#